data_b8853d5e726ec609da95e043016d10a9
#
_entry.id   b8853d5e726ec609da95e043016d10a9
#
_cell.length_a   1.000
_cell.length_b   1.000
_cell.length_c   1.000
_cell.angle_alpha   90.00
_cell.angle_beta   90.00
_cell.angle_gamma   90.00
#
_symmetry.space_group_name_H-M   'P 1'
#
loop_
_entity.id
_entity.type
_entity.pdbx_description
1 polymer ?
#
loop_
_entity_poly.entity_id
_entity_poly.type
_entity_poly.pdbx_seq_one_letter_code
_entity_poly.pdbx_strand_id
1 'polypeptide(L)'
;MTHVEPTLAAPMPPSSIDFAQVFVAQSERSARIDALRPANRDRLFDGLTAAGITHVTVTFDGEGDSGQIENIGAWAGDKAVDFPAVEIPYAALTWDNPEVEMRQLSLEDVVEQLAYDFLADTHGGWENNNGAYGEFCFDASARCIHLEFNERFTSSELFTHEF
;
A
#
# COMPACT_ATOMS: atom_id res chain seq x y z
N MET A 1 -42.11 49.84 -22.20
CA MET A 1 -41.39 49.28 -21.05
C MET A 1 -40.94 47.88 -21.38
N THR A 2 -39.72 47.76 -21.75
CA THR A 2 -39.13 46.47 -22.04
C THR A 2 -38.56 45.91 -20.75
N HIS A 3 -39.20 44.88 -20.30
CA HIS A 3 -38.69 44.11 -19.18
C HIS A 3 -37.67 43.11 -19.73
N VAL A 4 -36.40 43.34 -19.43
CA VAL A 4 -35.36 42.39 -19.73
C VAL A 4 -35.25 41.47 -18.51
N GLU A 5 -35.79 40.28 -18.66
CA GLU A 5 -35.47 39.29 -17.66
C GLU A 5 -33.98 39.01 -17.69
N PRO A 6 -33.32 39.04 -16.55
CA PRO A 6 -31.95 38.54 -16.51
C PRO A 6 -32.03 37.05 -16.93
N THR A 7 -31.36 36.76 -18.00
CA THR A 7 -31.16 35.38 -18.37
C THR A 7 -30.36 34.76 -17.24
N LEU A 8 -31.04 34.05 -16.38
CA LEU A 8 -30.37 33.14 -15.45
C LEU A 8 -29.57 32.20 -16.31
N ALA A 9 -28.27 32.39 -16.30
CA ALA A 9 -27.39 31.38 -16.81
C ALA A 9 -27.85 30.05 -16.18
N ALA A 10 -28.25 29.10 -17.00
CA ALA A 10 -28.61 27.79 -16.52
C ALA A 10 -27.45 27.33 -15.60
N PRO A 11 -27.75 26.82 -14.41
CA PRO A 11 -26.69 26.26 -13.59
C PRO A 11 -25.98 25.24 -14.47
N MET A 12 -24.70 25.42 -14.61
CA MET A 12 -23.89 24.44 -15.32
C MET A 12 -24.24 23.07 -14.73
N PRO A 13 -24.57 22.10 -15.57
CA PRO A 13 -24.75 20.75 -15.05
C PRO A 13 -23.52 20.42 -14.22
N PRO A 14 -23.66 19.74 -13.08
CA PRO A 14 -22.52 19.33 -12.33
C PRO A 14 -21.57 18.72 -13.34
N SER A 15 -20.43 19.33 -13.47
CA SER A 15 -19.43 19.01 -14.45
C SER A 15 -19.38 17.51 -14.61
N SER A 16 -19.67 17.06 -15.80
CA SER A 16 -19.32 15.70 -16.18
C SER A 16 -17.90 15.49 -15.64
N ILE A 17 -17.78 14.60 -14.68
CA ILE A 17 -16.50 14.27 -14.11
C ILE A 17 -15.59 13.98 -15.28
N ASP A 18 -14.63 14.85 -15.51
CA ASP A 18 -13.66 14.62 -16.56
C ASP A 18 -12.74 13.50 -16.07
N PHE A 19 -13.08 12.28 -16.45
CA PHE A 19 -12.31 11.10 -16.07
C PHE A 19 -10.86 11.21 -16.47
N ALA A 20 -10.54 11.93 -17.54
CA ALA A 20 -9.16 12.17 -17.95
C ALA A 20 -8.41 13.03 -16.93
N GLN A 21 -9.06 14.10 -16.42
CA GLN A 21 -8.45 14.94 -15.39
C GLN A 21 -8.31 14.20 -14.05
N VAL A 22 -9.31 13.42 -13.67
CA VAL A 22 -9.24 12.59 -12.45
C VAL A 22 -8.12 11.57 -12.57
N PHE A 23 -8.00 10.92 -13.71
CA PHE A 23 -6.95 9.95 -13.97
C PHE A 23 -5.56 10.58 -13.90
N VAL A 24 -5.36 11.75 -14.51
CA VAL A 24 -4.10 12.50 -14.47
C VAL A 24 -3.76 12.89 -13.03
N ALA A 25 -4.74 13.43 -12.29
CA ALA A 25 -4.53 13.81 -10.89
C ALA A 25 -4.15 12.63 -10.01
N GLN A 26 -4.78 11.47 -10.22
CA GLN A 26 -4.42 10.25 -9.49
C GLN A 26 -3.04 9.74 -9.86
N SER A 27 -2.67 9.80 -11.15
CA SER A 27 -1.35 9.39 -11.64
C SER A 27 -0.25 10.29 -11.07
N GLU A 28 -0.47 11.59 -11.04
CA GLU A 28 0.48 12.55 -10.46
C GLU A 28 0.64 12.32 -8.95
N ARG A 29 -0.46 12.06 -8.25
CA ARG A 29 -0.45 11.76 -6.82
C ARG A 29 0.33 10.47 -6.55
N SER A 30 0.05 9.42 -7.30
CA SER A 30 0.77 8.14 -7.18
C SER A 30 2.25 8.31 -7.41
N ALA A 31 2.64 9.08 -8.44
CA ALA A 31 4.05 9.38 -8.72
C ALA A 31 4.72 10.13 -7.56
N ARG A 32 4.00 11.05 -6.92
CA ARG A 32 4.52 11.80 -5.77
C ARG A 32 4.67 10.91 -4.54
N ILE A 33 3.73 10.02 -4.29
CA ILE A 33 3.82 9.02 -3.21
C ILE A 33 5.00 8.09 -3.47
N ASP A 34 5.15 7.62 -4.70
CA ASP A 34 6.27 6.75 -5.09
C ASP A 34 7.62 7.45 -4.91
N ALA A 35 7.68 8.75 -5.16
CA ALA A 35 8.89 9.53 -4.97
C ALA A 35 9.31 9.66 -3.49
N LEU A 36 8.37 9.52 -2.55
CA LEU A 36 8.67 9.55 -1.11
C LEU A 36 9.20 8.21 -0.59
N ARG A 37 8.91 7.14 -1.29
CA ARG A 37 9.21 5.76 -0.84
C ARG A 37 10.69 5.50 -0.60
N PRO A 38 11.63 5.90 -1.48
CA PRO A 38 13.05 5.66 -1.24
C PRO A 38 13.57 6.23 0.07
N ALA A 39 13.19 7.45 0.41
CA ALA A 39 13.61 8.08 1.65
C ALA A 39 12.97 7.42 2.88
N ASN A 40 11.69 7.05 2.79
CA ASN A 40 11.00 6.31 3.84
C ASN A 40 11.65 4.95 4.08
N ARG A 41 12.01 4.27 3.00
CA ARG A 41 12.70 2.99 3.02
C ARG A 41 14.07 3.11 3.68
N ASP A 42 14.85 4.11 3.31
CA ASP A 42 16.17 4.35 3.88
C ASP A 42 16.08 4.62 5.38
N ARG A 43 15.14 5.44 5.81
CA ARG A 43 14.93 5.71 7.24
C ARG A 43 14.51 4.44 8.00
N LEU A 44 13.69 3.59 7.39
CA LEU A 44 13.31 2.31 7.98
C LEU A 44 14.53 1.42 8.18
N PHE A 45 15.34 1.22 7.15
CA PHE A 45 16.52 0.36 7.25
C PHE A 45 17.54 0.91 8.24
N ASP A 46 17.73 2.22 8.29
CA ASP A 46 18.58 2.86 9.30
C ASP A 46 18.04 2.59 10.71
N GLY A 47 16.74 2.73 10.92
CA GLY A 47 16.09 2.45 12.20
C GLY A 47 16.17 1.00 12.62
N LEU A 48 15.96 0.07 11.71
CA LEU A 48 16.11 -1.37 11.97
C LEU A 48 17.55 -1.72 12.35
N THR A 49 18.51 -1.20 11.60
CA THR A 49 19.93 -1.43 11.89
C THR A 49 20.32 -0.88 13.25
N ALA A 50 19.88 0.33 13.58
CA ALA A 50 20.13 0.94 14.89
C ALA A 50 19.52 0.15 16.05
N ALA A 51 18.40 -0.53 15.80
CA ALA A 51 17.73 -1.39 16.77
C ALA A 51 18.33 -2.81 16.86
N GLY A 52 19.32 -3.14 16.04
CA GLY A 52 19.89 -4.48 15.98
C GLY A 52 19.03 -5.51 15.28
N ILE A 53 18.02 -5.08 14.55
CA ILE A 53 17.14 -5.95 13.77
C ILE A 53 17.80 -6.23 12.42
N THR A 54 18.03 -7.49 12.10
CA THR A 54 18.65 -7.90 10.83
C THR A 54 17.63 -8.09 9.73
N HIS A 55 16.42 -8.55 10.05
CA HIS A 55 15.34 -8.68 9.08
C HIS A 55 13.97 -8.65 9.76
N VAL A 56 12.97 -8.33 8.96
CA VAL A 56 11.56 -8.32 9.36
C VAL A 56 10.78 -9.19 8.38
N THR A 57 9.94 -10.06 8.90
CA THR A 57 9.04 -10.88 8.10
C THR A 57 7.61 -10.38 8.25
N VAL A 58 6.89 -10.32 7.12
CA VAL A 58 5.51 -9.87 7.08
C VAL A 58 4.70 -10.90 6.30
N THR A 59 3.75 -11.54 6.96
CA THR A 59 2.83 -12.47 6.33
C THR A 59 1.50 -11.81 6.06
N PHE A 60 0.91 -12.12 4.92
CA PHE A 60 -0.39 -11.58 4.54
C PHE A 60 -1.27 -12.69 3.94
N ASP A 61 -2.57 -12.50 4.07
CA ASP A 61 -3.57 -13.41 3.51
C ASP A 61 -4.83 -12.62 3.17
N GLY A 62 -5.43 -12.93 2.03
CA GLY A 62 -6.68 -12.32 1.60
C GLY A 62 -7.48 -13.24 0.71
N GLU A 63 -8.81 -13.23 0.90
CA GLU A 63 -9.78 -13.92 0.06
C GLU A 63 -11.14 -13.24 0.22
N GLY A 64 -12.02 -13.44 -0.76
CA GLY A 64 -13.40 -12.94 -0.66
C GLY A 64 -13.50 -11.44 -0.46
N ASP A 65 -12.67 -10.66 -1.16
CA ASP A 65 -12.62 -9.20 -1.11
C ASP A 65 -12.14 -8.63 0.25
N SER A 66 -11.54 -9.47 1.09
CA SER A 66 -10.98 -9.07 2.37
C SER A 66 -9.55 -9.58 2.50
N GLY A 67 -8.63 -8.69 2.81
CA GLY A 67 -7.24 -9.05 2.97
C GLY A 67 -6.54 -8.22 4.03
N GLN A 68 -5.61 -8.85 4.74
CA GLN A 68 -4.88 -8.21 5.82
C GLN A 68 -3.47 -8.78 5.98
N ILE A 69 -2.64 -7.98 6.63
CA ILE A 69 -1.38 -8.47 7.17
C ILE A 69 -1.68 -9.27 8.43
N GLU A 70 -1.25 -10.52 8.43
CA GLU A 70 -1.51 -11.46 9.52
C GLU A 70 -0.50 -11.33 10.64
N ASN A 71 0.78 -11.14 10.29
CA ASN A 71 1.86 -11.08 11.28
C ASN A 71 3.04 -10.29 10.78
N ILE A 72 3.65 -9.54 11.69
CA ILE A 72 4.91 -8.82 11.47
C ILE A 72 5.88 -9.27 12.57
N GLY A 73 6.99 -9.88 12.18
CA GLY A 73 8.01 -10.38 13.09
C GLY A 73 9.35 -9.75 12.85
N ALA A 74 10.04 -9.34 13.93
CA ALA A 74 11.40 -8.82 13.87
C ALA A 74 12.40 -9.88 14.34
N TRP A 75 13.56 -9.91 13.69
CA TRP A 75 14.61 -10.90 13.92
C TRP A 75 15.98 -10.24 14.07
N ALA A 76 16.74 -10.73 15.02
CA ALA A 76 18.17 -10.42 15.15
C ALA A 76 18.94 -11.73 14.90
N GLY A 77 19.40 -11.92 13.66
CA GLY A 77 19.92 -13.22 13.22
C GLY A 77 18.83 -14.28 13.25
N ASP A 78 19.04 -15.36 13.96
CA ASP A 78 18.09 -16.46 14.09
C ASP A 78 17.11 -16.28 15.26
N LYS A 79 17.21 -15.19 15.98
CA LYS A 79 16.43 -14.95 17.18
C LYS A 79 15.32 -13.95 16.93
N ALA A 80 14.08 -14.32 17.29
CA ALA A 80 12.95 -13.41 17.29
C ALA A 80 13.12 -12.36 18.37
N VAL A 81 12.90 -11.10 18.04
CA VAL A 81 13.00 -9.96 18.95
C VAL A 81 11.78 -9.07 18.84
N ASP A 82 11.53 -8.28 19.87
CA ASP A 82 10.47 -7.29 19.84
C ASP A 82 10.96 -6.01 19.14
N PHE A 83 10.02 -5.30 18.51
CA PHE A 83 10.32 -3.96 18.02
C PHE A 83 10.56 -3.01 19.19
N PRO A 84 11.60 -2.17 19.12
CA PRO A 84 11.82 -1.16 20.15
C PRO A 84 10.71 -0.09 20.10
N ALA A 85 10.47 0.56 21.22
CA ALA A 85 9.55 1.68 21.31
C ALA A 85 10.16 2.95 20.72
N VAL A 86 10.51 2.91 19.44
CA VAL A 86 11.14 3.99 18.69
C VAL A 86 10.26 4.37 17.53
N GLU A 87 10.12 5.66 17.29
CA GLU A 87 9.44 6.20 16.12
C GLU A 87 10.46 6.82 15.17
N ILE A 88 10.17 6.72 13.88
CA ILE A 88 10.99 7.33 12.82
C ILE A 88 10.15 8.29 11.99
N PRO A 89 10.78 9.29 11.36
CA PRO A 89 10.06 10.15 10.43
C PRO A 89 9.58 9.35 9.21
N TYR A 90 8.33 9.56 8.85
CA TYR A 90 7.69 8.99 7.67
C TYR A 90 7.02 10.08 6.86
N ALA A 91 7.42 10.20 5.60
CA ALA A 91 6.85 11.20 4.69
C ALA A 91 5.58 10.64 4.03
N ALA A 92 4.48 11.35 4.16
CA ALA A 92 3.18 10.95 3.63
C ALA A 92 2.49 12.09 2.89
N LEU A 93 1.62 11.75 1.95
CA LEU A 93 0.68 12.67 1.33
C LEU A 93 -0.73 12.34 1.83
N THR A 94 -1.44 13.36 2.27
CA THR A 94 -2.85 13.24 2.66
C THR A 94 -3.75 13.65 1.51
N TRP A 95 -5.03 13.29 1.59
CA TRP A 95 -6.01 13.68 0.57
C TRP A 95 -6.24 15.18 0.48
N ASP A 96 -6.13 15.86 1.62
CA ASP A 96 -6.53 17.25 1.78
C ASP A 96 -5.39 18.23 1.57
N ASN A 97 -4.15 17.76 1.55
CA ASN A 97 -2.98 18.63 1.51
C ASN A 97 -2.01 18.16 0.42
N PRO A 98 -1.67 19.03 -0.56
CA PRO A 98 -0.68 18.72 -1.57
C PRO A 98 0.75 18.69 -1.03
N GLU A 99 0.96 19.18 0.19
CA GLU A 99 2.27 19.21 0.82
C GLU A 99 2.57 17.89 1.53
N VAL A 100 3.85 17.54 1.54
CA VAL A 100 4.33 16.35 2.25
C VAL A 100 4.21 16.58 3.74
N GLU A 101 3.56 15.65 4.42
CA GLU A 101 3.43 15.64 5.87
C GLU A 101 4.44 14.65 6.45
N MET A 102 5.25 15.13 7.39
CA MET A 102 6.16 14.25 8.13
C MET A 102 5.45 13.75 9.39
N ARG A 103 5.32 12.43 9.49
CA ARG A 103 4.72 11.75 10.64
C ARG A 103 5.79 11.01 11.40
N GLN A 104 5.54 10.81 12.68
CA GLN A 104 6.38 9.92 13.51
C GLN A 104 5.65 8.58 13.64
N LEU A 105 6.21 7.54 13.06
CA LEU A 105 5.62 6.19 13.08
C LEU A 105 6.61 5.21 13.69
N SER A 106 6.07 4.19 14.36
CA SER A 106 6.89 3.07 14.83
C SER A 106 7.50 2.31 13.65
N LEU A 107 8.58 1.59 13.88
CA LEU A 107 9.20 0.76 12.85
C LEU A 107 8.20 -0.26 12.29
N GLU A 108 7.41 -0.86 13.16
CA GLU A 108 6.37 -1.82 12.76
C GLU A 108 5.33 -1.18 11.84
N ASP A 109 4.84 0.00 12.18
CA ASP A 109 3.85 0.72 11.37
C ASP A 109 4.41 1.10 9.99
N VAL A 110 5.68 1.48 9.92
CA VAL A 110 6.34 1.79 8.63
C VAL A 110 6.46 0.53 7.77
N VAL A 111 6.84 -0.59 8.37
CA VAL A 111 6.88 -1.90 7.67
C VAL A 111 5.50 -2.25 7.12
N GLU A 112 4.47 -2.14 7.94
CA GLU A 112 3.08 -2.42 7.53
C GLU A 112 2.64 -1.52 6.37
N GLN A 113 2.89 -0.23 6.48
CA GLN A 113 2.52 0.73 5.44
C GLN A 113 3.23 0.42 4.11
N LEU A 114 4.52 0.15 4.15
CA LEU A 114 5.28 -0.20 2.95
C LEU A 114 4.81 -1.52 2.34
N ALA A 115 4.49 -2.51 3.17
CA ALA A 115 3.98 -3.80 2.69
C ALA A 115 2.66 -3.63 1.94
N TYR A 116 1.70 -2.87 2.48
CA TYR A 116 0.45 -2.58 1.79
C TYR A 116 0.67 -1.79 0.49
N ASP A 117 1.57 -0.82 0.50
CA ASP A 117 1.89 -0.02 -0.69
C ASP A 117 2.50 -0.89 -1.80
N PHE A 118 3.41 -1.79 -1.46
CA PHE A 118 4.01 -2.72 -2.42
C PHE A 118 2.97 -3.71 -2.98
N LEU A 119 2.06 -4.21 -2.16
CA LEU A 119 0.97 -5.08 -2.63
C LEU A 119 0.04 -4.32 -3.58
N ALA A 120 -0.32 -3.10 -3.25
CA ALA A 120 -1.16 -2.27 -4.11
C ALA A 120 -0.50 -1.97 -5.47
N ASP A 121 0.82 -1.72 -5.47
CA ASP A 121 1.56 -1.40 -6.69
C ASP A 121 1.80 -2.62 -7.59
N THR A 122 2.07 -3.78 -7.00
CA THR A 122 2.47 -4.98 -7.75
C THR A 122 1.30 -5.90 -8.05
N HIS A 123 0.35 -6.01 -7.12
CA HIS A 123 -0.76 -6.94 -7.19
C HIS A 123 -2.05 -6.30 -6.67
N GLY A 124 -2.43 -5.15 -7.24
CA GLY A 124 -3.68 -4.47 -6.87
C GLY A 124 -4.88 -5.41 -6.97
N GLY A 125 -5.74 -5.39 -5.95
CA GLY A 125 -6.88 -6.31 -5.87
C GLY A 125 -6.50 -7.74 -5.43
N TRP A 126 -5.37 -7.90 -4.80
CA TRP A 126 -4.87 -9.22 -4.35
C TRP A 126 -5.81 -9.96 -3.41
N GLU A 127 -6.67 -9.25 -2.69
CA GLU A 127 -7.68 -9.80 -1.79
C GLU A 127 -8.96 -10.29 -2.50
N ASN A 128 -9.10 -10.00 -3.79
CA ASN A 128 -10.33 -10.30 -4.54
C ASN A 128 -10.41 -11.75 -4.99
N ASN A 129 -11.63 -12.26 -5.19
CA ASN A 129 -11.91 -13.62 -5.66
C ASN A 129 -11.33 -14.69 -4.72
N ASN A 130 -10.49 -15.58 -5.25
CA ASN A 130 -9.83 -16.61 -4.46
C ASN A 130 -8.71 -16.07 -3.58
N GLY A 131 -8.31 -14.82 -3.85
CA GLY A 131 -7.33 -14.12 -3.06
C GLY A 131 -5.89 -14.56 -3.31
N ALA A 132 -5.04 -14.13 -2.38
CA ALA A 132 -3.61 -14.39 -2.42
C ALA A 132 -3.06 -14.44 -1.01
N TYR A 133 -1.88 -15.00 -0.88
CA TYR A 133 -1.15 -15.03 0.38
C TYR A 133 0.35 -14.98 0.11
N GLY A 134 1.10 -14.66 1.12
CA GLY A 134 2.54 -14.64 0.94
C GLY A 134 3.29 -14.01 2.11
N GLU A 135 4.52 -13.67 1.82
CA GLU A 135 5.42 -13.12 2.83
C GLU A 135 6.37 -12.11 2.22
N PHE A 136 6.58 -11.01 2.93
CA PHE A 136 7.69 -10.09 2.69
C PHE A 136 8.84 -10.42 3.62
N CYS A 137 10.05 -10.23 3.12
CA CYS A 137 11.25 -10.18 3.95
C CYS A 137 11.94 -8.84 3.73
N PHE A 138 12.02 -8.05 4.79
CA PHE A 138 12.75 -6.79 4.81
C PHE A 138 14.13 -7.09 5.38
N ASP A 139 15.13 -7.22 4.51
CA ASP A 139 16.50 -7.51 4.91
C ASP A 139 17.26 -6.22 5.17
N ALA A 140 17.47 -5.88 6.44
CA ALA A 140 18.16 -4.65 6.83
C ALA A 140 19.66 -4.71 6.51
N SER A 141 20.27 -5.90 6.55
CA SER A 141 21.70 -6.07 6.25
C SER A 141 22.01 -5.82 4.79
N ALA A 142 21.18 -6.38 3.88
CA ALA A 142 21.30 -6.18 2.45
C ALA A 142 20.53 -4.95 1.95
N ARG A 143 19.72 -4.33 2.79
CA ARG A 143 18.83 -3.18 2.49
C ARG A 143 17.94 -3.48 1.29
N CYS A 144 17.34 -4.67 1.27
CA CYS A 144 16.44 -5.11 0.21
C CYS A 144 15.16 -5.69 0.79
N ILE A 145 14.13 -5.69 -0.04
CA ILE A 145 12.80 -6.19 0.30
C ILE A 145 12.42 -7.23 -0.73
N HIS A 146 12.12 -8.44 -0.25
CA HIS A 146 11.66 -9.54 -1.08
C HIS A 146 10.19 -9.81 -0.80
N LEU A 147 9.44 -10.11 -1.87
CA LEU A 147 8.05 -10.52 -1.79
C LEU A 147 7.89 -11.90 -2.41
N GLU A 148 7.39 -12.84 -1.65
CA GLU A 148 6.84 -14.09 -2.16
C GLU A 148 5.33 -13.95 -2.23
N PHE A 149 4.79 -13.99 -3.44
CA PHE A 149 3.37 -13.81 -3.69
C PHE A 149 2.77 -15.07 -4.30
N ASN A 150 1.71 -15.56 -3.68
CA ASN A 150 0.99 -16.75 -4.14
C ASN A 150 -0.46 -16.36 -4.43
N GLU A 151 -0.86 -16.50 -5.66
CA GLU A 151 -2.23 -16.28 -6.09
C GLU A 151 -3.00 -17.59 -6.03
N ARG A 152 -4.16 -17.58 -5.37
CA ARG A 152 -5.04 -18.72 -5.35
C ARG A 152 -5.91 -18.74 -6.59
N PHE A 153 -6.12 -19.91 -7.14
CA PHE A 153 -7.04 -20.09 -8.25
C PHE A 153 -7.86 -21.38 -8.03
N THR A 154 -9.06 -21.38 -8.58
CA THR A 154 -9.93 -22.57 -8.57
C THR A 154 -9.74 -23.27 -9.90
N SER A 155 -9.46 -24.56 -9.88
CA SER A 155 -9.47 -25.40 -11.07
C SER A 155 -10.52 -26.49 -10.93
N SER A 156 -11.07 -26.90 -12.04
CA SER A 156 -12.05 -27.99 -12.08
C SER A 156 -11.69 -28.98 -13.15
N GLU A 157 -11.95 -30.24 -12.86
CA GLU A 157 -11.76 -31.35 -13.80
C GLU A 157 -13.11 -31.97 -14.08
N LEU A 158 -13.45 -32.12 -15.37
CA LEU A 158 -14.74 -32.65 -15.79
C LEU A 158 -14.62 -34.14 -15.98
N PHE A 159 -15.50 -34.87 -15.31
CA PHE A 159 -15.69 -36.31 -15.53
C PHE A 159 -17.11 -36.54 -16.05
N THR A 160 -17.25 -37.33 -17.11
CA THR A 160 -18.54 -37.67 -17.69
C THR A 160 -18.74 -39.20 -17.61
N HIS A 161 -19.91 -39.61 -17.17
CA HIS A 161 -20.29 -40.98 -17.07
C HIS A 161 -21.66 -41.21 -17.71
N GLU A 162 -21.83 -42.39 -18.39
CA GLU A 162 -23.11 -42.86 -18.86
C GLU A 162 -23.40 -44.19 -18.16
N PHE A 163 -24.69 -44.40 -17.79
CA PHE A 163 -25.15 -45.63 -17.10
C PHE A 163 -26.28 -46.29 -17.85
#